data_0729200e08a1070116593f1f219a04d9
#
_entry.id   0729200e08a1070116593f1f219a04d9
#
_cell.length_a   1.000
_cell.length_b   1.000
_cell.length_c   1.000
_cell.angle_alpha   90.00
_cell.angle_beta   90.00
_cell.angle_gamma   90.00
#
_symmetry.space_group_name_H-M   'P 1'
#
loop_
_entity.id
_entity.type
_entity.pdbx_description
1 polymer ?
#
loop_
_entity_poly.entity_id
_entity_poly.type
_entity_poly.pdbx_seq_one_letter_code
_entity_poly.pdbx_strand_id
1 'polypeptide(L)'
;MHVKALSALLAEPRFNFSDLPATSESMCFIIDQGLQPDALGRLYQLGEPVVAQGLFVGTDLAEIPDEPLWLVAPKGGKVAKVAVDLCEERFSGIAISSRDPEKALAHARWLLRANDGSGGQSLLSFHKPSLWAALAYTADKAFDQLLGCWNAVYSPAPIHFGQERGRWLTWKTSGESTWSGDGAAFNLPEAAAKVQARLGWVYWIDEEYAAFNKPDDDRLNDMADNLDMLLKNNIYDGDHLLKLGHVVNGPLFETQPGIMAILQSKDESFIKVDRLLESAAVAQN
;
A
#
# COMPACT_ATOMS: atom_id res chain seq x y z
N MET A 1 -8.04 17.34 -1.09
CA MET A 1 -7.72 16.36 -0.01
C MET A 1 -6.60 15.39 -0.43
N HIS A 2 -6.61 14.82 -1.63
CA HIS A 2 -5.60 13.83 -2.08
C HIS A 2 -4.18 14.42 -2.20
N VAL A 3 -4.04 15.66 -2.69
CA VAL A 3 -2.74 16.38 -2.75
C VAL A 3 -2.15 16.55 -1.35
N LYS A 4 -2.99 16.81 -0.35
CA LYS A 4 -2.54 16.92 1.05
C LYS A 4 -2.05 15.57 1.59
N ALA A 5 -2.69 14.46 1.24
CA ALA A 5 -2.27 13.14 1.68
C ALA A 5 -0.94 12.73 1.05
N LEU A 6 -0.72 13.00 -0.24
CA LEU A 6 0.58 12.76 -0.87
C LEU A 6 1.66 13.65 -0.26
N SER A 7 1.41 14.94 -0.09
CA SER A 7 2.38 15.85 0.57
C SER A 7 2.69 15.40 2.00
N ALA A 8 1.69 14.88 2.74
CA ALA A 8 1.92 14.32 4.06
C ALA A 8 2.79 13.06 4.00
N LEU A 9 2.51 12.12 3.08
CA LEU A 9 3.32 10.92 2.88
C LEU A 9 4.78 11.26 2.58
N LEU A 10 5.03 12.26 1.72
CA LEU A 10 6.37 12.68 1.36
C LEU A 10 7.11 13.39 2.51
N ALA A 11 6.38 14.08 3.39
CA ALA A 11 6.92 14.81 4.53
C ALA A 11 7.11 13.94 5.78
N GLU A 12 6.52 12.74 5.84
CA GLU A 12 6.63 11.87 7.00
C GLU A 12 8.07 11.43 7.27
N PRO A 13 8.52 11.48 8.53
CA PRO A 13 9.84 10.98 8.91
C PRO A 13 9.96 9.48 8.61
N ARG A 14 11.06 9.10 7.99
CA ARG A 14 11.38 7.72 7.63
C ARG A 14 12.52 7.19 8.46
N PHE A 15 12.52 5.90 8.71
CA PHE A 15 13.53 5.23 9.50
C PHE A 15 13.88 3.86 8.91
N ASN A 16 15.04 3.32 9.28
CA ASN A 16 15.34 1.91 9.01
C ASN A 16 14.68 1.05 10.08
N PHE A 17 14.05 -0.04 9.68
CA PHE A 17 13.37 -0.92 10.64
C PHE A 17 14.31 -1.46 11.72
N SER A 18 15.58 -1.67 11.39
CA SER A 18 16.62 -2.07 12.35
C SER A 18 16.87 -1.06 13.46
N ASP A 19 16.57 0.23 13.21
CA ASP A 19 16.84 1.32 14.16
C ASP A 19 15.74 1.47 15.22
N LEU A 20 14.64 0.73 15.08
CA LEU A 20 13.60 0.70 16.11
C LEU A 20 14.18 0.21 17.45
N PRO A 21 13.93 0.91 18.57
CA PRO A 21 14.45 0.51 19.87
C PRO A 21 13.99 -0.89 20.22
N ALA A 22 14.87 -1.67 20.87
CA ALA A 22 14.49 -2.96 21.41
C ALA A 22 13.40 -2.73 22.47
N THR A 23 12.24 -3.36 22.29
CA THR A 23 11.12 -3.30 23.22
C THR A 23 10.80 -4.73 23.68
N SER A 24 10.11 -4.87 24.81
CA SER A 24 9.54 -6.16 25.23
C SER A 24 8.30 -6.54 24.40
N GLU A 25 7.90 -5.69 23.48
CA GLU A 25 6.71 -5.90 22.65
C GLU A 25 7.01 -6.88 21.51
N SER A 26 6.05 -7.75 21.23
CA SER A 26 6.11 -8.63 20.07
C SER A 26 5.89 -7.82 18.78
N MET A 27 6.63 -8.18 17.75
CA MET A 27 6.37 -7.72 16.38
C MET A 27 5.45 -8.73 15.70
N CYS A 28 4.34 -8.24 15.18
CA CYS A 28 3.45 -8.99 14.33
C CYS A 28 3.58 -8.45 12.89
N PHE A 29 3.53 -9.33 11.92
CA PHE A 29 3.58 -8.96 10.51
C PHE A 29 2.34 -9.50 9.81
N ILE A 30 1.81 -8.73 8.86
CA ILE A 30 0.77 -9.19 7.95
C ILE A 30 1.34 -9.10 6.55
N ILE A 31 1.47 -10.26 5.88
CA ILE A 31 2.15 -10.38 4.59
C ILE A 31 1.14 -10.91 3.56
N ASP A 32 1.00 -10.24 2.44
CA ASP A 32 0.14 -10.62 1.32
C ASP A 32 0.75 -11.85 0.60
N GLN A 33 0.14 -13.03 0.78
CA GLN A 33 0.62 -14.26 0.15
C GLN A 33 0.38 -14.29 -1.36
N GLY A 34 -0.56 -13.52 -1.89
CA GLY A 34 -0.72 -13.36 -3.33
C GLY A 34 0.48 -12.67 -3.98
N LEU A 35 1.12 -11.73 -3.25
CA LEU A 35 2.36 -11.08 -3.70
C LEU A 35 3.62 -11.86 -3.31
N GLN A 36 3.56 -12.66 -2.23
CA GLN A 36 4.69 -13.42 -1.65
C GLN A 36 4.30 -14.91 -1.47
N PRO A 37 4.08 -15.65 -2.55
CA PRO A 37 3.59 -17.02 -2.46
C PRO A 37 4.60 -17.99 -1.80
N ASP A 38 5.88 -17.64 -1.75
CA ASP A 38 6.98 -18.39 -1.14
C ASP A 38 7.29 -17.95 0.30
N ALA A 39 6.53 -17.02 0.88
CA ALA A 39 6.80 -16.43 2.19
C ALA A 39 7.02 -17.50 3.28
N LEU A 40 6.10 -18.45 3.43
CA LEU A 40 6.23 -19.53 4.41
C LEU A 40 7.46 -20.41 4.16
N GLY A 41 7.77 -20.72 2.89
CA GLY A 41 8.96 -21.48 2.51
C GLY A 41 10.25 -20.78 2.95
N ARG A 42 10.35 -19.48 2.71
CA ARG A 42 11.50 -18.66 3.12
C ARG A 42 11.65 -18.59 4.65
N LEU A 43 10.55 -18.48 5.38
CA LEU A 43 10.56 -18.47 6.84
C LEU A 43 11.00 -19.83 7.42
N TYR A 44 10.48 -20.95 6.92
CA TYR A 44 10.85 -22.29 7.41
C TYR A 44 12.28 -22.69 7.06
N GLN A 45 12.86 -22.19 5.98
CA GLN A 45 14.27 -22.43 5.61
C GLN A 45 15.26 -21.87 6.65
N LEU A 46 14.83 -20.98 7.54
CA LEU A 46 15.68 -20.45 8.62
C LEU A 46 16.03 -21.51 9.68
N GLY A 47 15.28 -22.61 9.76
CA GLY A 47 15.44 -23.63 10.81
C GLY A 47 15.14 -23.15 12.21
N GLU A 48 14.44 -22.02 12.35
CA GLU A 48 13.99 -21.46 13.62
C GLU A 48 12.47 -21.69 13.81
N PRO A 49 11.95 -21.69 15.05
CA PRO A 49 10.52 -21.77 15.29
C PRO A 49 9.79 -20.56 14.66
N VAL A 50 8.77 -20.86 13.83
CA VAL A 50 7.93 -19.87 13.18
C VAL A 50 6.53 -19.95 13.75
N VAL A 51 6.02 -18.83 14.28
CA VAL A 51 4.65 -18.70 14.77
C VAL A 51 3.86 -17.93 13.71
N ALA A 52 3.22 -18.67 12.82
CA ALA A 52 2.48 -18.10 11.69
C ALA A 52 1.16 -18.83 11.45
N GLN A 53 0.17 -18.11 10.96
CA GLN A 53 -1.14 -18.64 10.55
C GLN A 53 -1.77 -17.74 9.49
N GLY A 54 -2.75 -18.26 8.76
CA GLY A 54 -3.58 -17.44 7.89
C GLY A 54 -4.40 -16.43 8.69
N LEU A 55 -4.49 -15.21 8.21
CA LEU A 55 -5.25 -14.14 8.87
C LEU A 55 -6.76 -14.45 8.90
N PHE A 56 -7.27 -15.17 7.88
CA PHE A 56 -8.68 -15.50 7.75
C PHE A 56 -9.08 -16.75 8.54
N VAL A 57 -8.14 -17.55 9.04
CA VAL A 57 -8.42 -18.74 9.85
C VAL A 57 -9.32 -18.41 11.04
N GLY A 58 -10.45 -19.12 11.17
CA GLY A 58 -11.41 -18.87 12.24
C GLY A 58 -12.35 -17.68 12.00
N THR A 59 -12.39 -17.15 10.79
CA THR A 59 -13.37 -16.15 10.33
C THR A 59 -14.28 -16.74 9.24
N ASP A 60 -15.31 -16.01 8.86
CA ASP A 60 -16.17 -16.35 7.70
C ASP A 60 -15.49 -16.15 6.33
N LEU A 61 -14.24 -15.68 6.33
CA LEU A 61 -13.40 -15.49 5.15
C LEU A 61 -12.44 -16.66 4.90
N ALA A 62 -12.45 -17.72 5.74
CA ALA A 62 -11.48 -18.81 5.71
C ALA A 62 -11.42 -19.60 4.37
N GLU A 63 -12.46 -19.50 3.53
CA GLU A 63 -12.51 -20.15 2.21
C GLU A 63 -11.95 -19.26 1.08
N ILE A 64 -11.61 -17.99 1.37
CA ILE A 64 -11.04 -17.09 0.36
C ILE A 64 -9.57 -17.49 0.12
N PRO A 65 -9.16 -17.75 -1.13
CA PRO A 65 -7.79 -18.08 -1.46
C PRO A 65 -6.86 -16.87 -1.24
N ASP A 66 -5.56 -17.15 -1.18
CA ASP A 66 -4.49 -16.13 -1.04
C ASP A 66 -4.67 -15.24 0.20
N GLU A 67 -5.10 -15.86 1.32
CA GLU A 67 -5.23 -15.16 2.58
C GLU A 67 -3.88 -14.56 3.05
N PRO A 68 -3.88 -13.36 3.66
CA PRO A 68 -2.66 -12.80 4.21
C PRO A 68 -2.10 -13.67 5.35
N LEU A 69 -0.77 -13.76 5.44
CA LEU A 69 -0.07 -14.44 6.50
C LEU A 69 0.05 -13.53 7.72
N TRP A 70 -0.45 -13.99 8.87
CA TRP A 70 -0.14 -13.41 10.18
C TRP A 70 1.07 -14.12 10.76
N LEU A 71 2.11 -13.36 11.12
CA LEU A 71 3.36 -13.87 11.68
C LEU A 71 3.68 -13.11 12.96
N VAL A 72 4.10 -13.84 14.01
CA VAL A 72 4.61 -13.25 15.25
C VAL A 72 6.09 -13.59 15.38
N ALA A 73 6.92 -12.58 15.60
CA ALA A 73 8.36 -12.76 15.75
C ALA A 73 8.96 -11.85 16.82
N PRO A 74 9.97 -12.32 17.56
CA PRO A 74 10.76 -11.44 18.41
C PRO A 74 11.50 -10.41 17.54
N LYS A 75 11.48 -9.16 17.95
CA LYS A 75 12.20 -8.10 17.26
C LYS A 75 13.71 -8.43 17.22
N GLY A 76 14.32 -8.24 16.06
CA GLY A 76 15.76 -8.48 15.83
C GLY A 76 16.15 -9.94 15.60
N GLY A 77 15.20 -10.90 15.65
CA GLY A 77 15.42 -12.28 15.24
C GLY A 77 15.53 -12.46 13.72
N LYS A 78 16.04 -13.58 13.26
CA LYS A 78 16.14 -13.86 11.81
C LYS A 78 14.77 -13.93 11.15
N VAL A 79 13.76 -14.47 11.85
CA VAL A 79 12.38 -14.52 11.37
C VAL A 79 11.85 -13.11 11.12
N ALA A 80 12.04 -12.18 12.06
CA ALA A 80 11.62 -10.79 11.89
C ALA A 80 12.36 -10.11 10.71
N LYS A 81 13.65 -10.40 10.52
CA LYS A 81 14.41 -9.86 9.39
C LYS A 81 13.84 -10.30 8.05
N VAL A 82 13.58 -11.60 7.88
CA VAL A 82 12.96 -12.12 6.65
C VAL A 82 11.55 -11.56 6.47
N ALA A 83 10.77 -11.36 7.55
CA ALA A 83 9.46 -10.75 7.48
C ALA A 83 9.52 -9.28 7.01
N VAL A 84 10.53 -8.52 7.46
CA VAL A 84 10.81 -7.16 6.99
C VAL A 84 11.12 -7.16 5.50
N ASP A 85 12.06 -8.03 5.06
CA ASP A 85 12.42 -8.15 3.65
C ASP A 85 11.19 -8.50 2.79
N LEU A 86 10.35 -9.44 3.26
CA LEU A 86 9.08 -9.79 2.59
C LEU A 86 8.13 -8.60 2.48
N CYS A 87 7.94 -7.82 3.55
CA CYS A 87 7.06 -6.64 3.51
C CYS A 87 7.58 -5.55 2.56
N GLU A 88 8.91 -5.36 2.48
CA GLU A 88 9.55 -4.38 1.60
C GLU A 88 9.47 -4.79 0.13
N GLU A 89 9.63 -6.08 -0.15
CA GLU A 89 9.49 -6.62 -1.49
C GLU A 89 8.05 -6.42 -1.99
N ARG A 90 7.88 -5.65 -3.07
CA ARG A 90 6.59 -5.35 -3.71
C ARG A 90 5.58 -4.68 -2.78
N PHE A 91 6.02 -4.03 -1.70
CA PHE A 91 5.12 -3.43 -0.70
C PHE A 91 4.03 -4.41 -0.23
N SER A 92 4.43 -5.65 0.08
CA SER A 92 3.50 -6.76 0.30
C SER A 92 3.00 -6.90 1.73
N GLY A 93 3.36 -6.00 2.65
CA GLY A 93 2.88 -6.14 4.02
C GLY A 93 3.22 -4.97 4.94
N ILE A 94 2.74 -5.11 6.18
CA ILE A 94 2.98 -4.16 7.28
C ILE A 94 3.45 -4.89 8.52
N ALA A 95 4.09 -4.16 9.44
CA ALA A 95 4.47 -4.65 10.76
C ALA A 95 3.69 -3.90 11.84
N ILE A 96 3.39 -4.59 12.93
CA ILE A 96 2.58 -4.11 14.04
C ILE A 96 3.34 -4.36 15.34
N SER A 97 3.44 -3.36 16.21
CA SER A 97 3.93 -3.51 17.58
C SER A 97 2.74 -3.70 18.52
N SER A 98 2.77 -4.76 19.32
CA SER A 98 1.73 -5.02 20.32
C SER A 98 2.32 -5.76 21.52
N ARG A 99 1.76 -5.50 22.70
CA ARG A 99 2.07 -6.25 23.95
C ARG A 99 1.38 -7.60 24.00
N ASP A 100 0.27 -7.74 23.28
CA ASP A 100 -0.58 -8.92 23.28
C ASP A 100 -0.87 -9.34 21.82
N PRO A 101 -0.11 -10.30 21.26
CA PRO A 101 -0.29 -10.75 19.89
C PRO A 101 -1.66 -11.37 19.61
N GLU A 102 -2.32 -11.98 20.60
CA GLU A 102 -3.63 -12.59 20.44
C GLU A 102 -4.71 -11.51 20.28
N LYS A 103 -4.68 -10.48 21.10
CA LYS A 103 -5.56 -9.31 20.93
C LYS A 103 -5.25 -8.57 19.65
N ALA A 104 -3.97 -8.46 19.29
CA ALA A 104 -3.57 -7.83 18.04
C ALA A 104 -4.14 -8.58 16.82
N LEU A 105 -4.12 -9.91 16.82
CA LEU A 105 -4.75 -10.74 15.80
C LEU A 105 -6.26 -10.57 15.78
N ALA A 106 -6.92 -10.55 16.93
CA ALA A 106 -8.36 -10.34 17.01
C ALA A 106 -8.75 -8.98 16.43
N HIS A 107 -7.97 -7.93 16.69
CA HIS A 107 -8.19 -6.61 16.09
C HIS A 107 -7.93 -6.61 14.59
N ALA A 108 -6.88 -7.29 14.11
CA ALA A 108 -6.61 -7.44 12.68
C ALA A 108 -7.80 -8.11 11.96
N ARG A 109 -8.36 -9.18 12.52
CA ARG A 109 -9.53 -9.87 11.99
C ARG A 109 -10.80 -9.00 12.00
N TRP A 110 -10.98 -8.19 13.04
CA TRP A 110 -12.08 -7.23 13.09
C TRP A 110 -11.97 -6.18 11.98
N LEU A 111 -10.77 -5.67 11.69
CA LEU A 111 -10.53 -4.71 10.61
C LEU A 111 -10.74 -5.28 9.20
N LEU A 112 -10.76 -6.61 9.02
CA LEU A 112 -11.02 -7.20 7.70
C LEU A 112 -12.37 -6.79 7.12
N ARG A 113 -13.31 -6.36 7.97
CA ARG A 113 -14.63 -5.91 7.56
C ARG A 113 -14.86 -4.47 7.95
N ALA A 114 -15.10 -3.63 6.96
CA ALA A 114 -15.43 -2.23 7.17
C ALA A 114 -16.77 -1.87 6.52
N ASN A 115 -17.53 -1.02 7.18
CA ASN A 115 -18.71 -0.41 6.59
C ASN A 115 -18.25 0.60 5.52
N ASP A 116 -18.70 0.44 4.30
CA ASP A 116 -18.28 1.25 3.14
C ASP A 116 -19.24 2.41 2.81
N GLY A 117 -20.27 2.59 3.64
CA GLY A 117 -21.30 3.62 3.45
C GLY A 117 -22.41 3.23 2.45
N SER A 118 -22.33 2.08 1.78
CA SER A 118 -23.38 1.58 0.89
C SER A 118 -24.51 0.83 1.62
N GLY A 119 -24.36 0.64 2.93
CA GLY A 119 -25.23 -0.20 3.76
C GLY A 119 -24.74 -1.64 3.88
N GLY A 120 -23.59 -1.96 3.30
CA GLY A 120 -22.89 -3.25 3.39
C GLY A 120 -21.53 -3.15 4.08
N GLN A 121 -20.83 -4.28 4.07
CA GLN A 121 -19.44 -4.37 4.53
C GLN A 121 -18.55 -4.84 3.39
N SER A 122 -17.41 -4.18 3.23
CA SER A 122 -16.38 -4.54 2.28
C SER A 122 -15.21 -5.23 2.99
N LEU A 123 -14.56 -6.17 2.29
CA LEU A 123 -13.27 -6.73 2.72
C LEU A 123 -12.19 -5.66 2.61
N LEU A 124 -11.50 -5.40 3.71
CA LEU A 124 -10.49 -4.37 3.82
C LEU A 124 -9.09 -5.00 3.84
N SER A 125 -8.35 -4.88 2.73
CA SER A 125 -6.96 -5.33 2.63
C SER A 125 -5.99 -4.31 3.27
N PHE A 126 -6.24 -3.94 4.51
CA PHE A 126 -5.52 -2.89 5.24
C PHE A 126 -4.02 -3.15 5.40
N HIS A 127 -3.57 -4.38 5.20
CA HIS A 127 -2.16 -4.78 5.21
C HIS A 127 -1.36 -4.26 4.01
N LYS A 128 -2.03 -3.74 2.97
CA LYS A 128 -1.35 -3.09 1.85
C LYS A 128 -0.86 -1.71 2.26
N PRO A 129 0.45 -1.41 2.14
CA PRO A 129 1.03 -0.15 2.62
C PRO A 129 0.33 1.11 2.11
N SER A 130 -0.04 1.16 0.83
CA SER A 130 -0.76 2.31 0.24
C SER A 130 -2.16 2.49 0.83
N LEU A 131 -2.88 1.38 1.09
CA LEU A 131 -4.20 1.44 1.72
C LEU A 131 -4.09 1.80 3.20
N TRP A 132 -3.12 1.21 3.93
CA TRP A 132 -2.88 1.60 5.32
C TRP A 132 -2.61 3.11 5.45
N ALA A 133 -1.72 3.64 4.64
CA ALA A 133 -1.43 5.08 4.63
C ALA A 133 -2.70 5.91 4.33
N ALA A 134 -3.52 5.49 3.35
CA ALA A 134 -4.76 6.18 3.03
C ALA A 134 -5.74 6.19 4.21
N LEU A 135 -5.91 5.06 4.89
CA LEU A 135 -6.73 4.97 6.10
C LEU A 135 -6.19 5.88 7.20
N ALA A 136 -4.89 5.82 7.49
CA ALA A 136 -4.25 6.62 8.53
C ALA A 136 -4.41 8.13 8.30
N TYR A 137 -4.28 8.59 7.04
CA TYR A 137 -4.43 10.01 6.70
C TYR A 137 -5.89 10.49 6.64
N THR A 138 -6.86 9.59 6.60
CA THR A 138 -8.28 9.93 6.46
C THR A 138 -9.13 9.59 7.67
N ALA A 139 -8.62 8.78 8.60
CA ALA A 139 -9.37 8.31 9.76
C ALA A 139 -9.70 9.42 10.78
N ASP A 140 -8.92 10.49 10.81
CA ASP A 140 -9.18 11.63 11.70
C ASP A 140 -9.46 11.17 13.16
N LYS A 141 -10.67 11.45 13.65
CA LYS A 141 -11.12 11.05 15.00
C LYS A 141 -11.25 9.52 15.19
N ALA A 142 -11.34 8.77 14.10
CA ALA A 142 -11.40 7.31 14.12
C ALA A 142 -10.00 6.66 14.10
N PHE A 143 -8.92 7.44 14.13
CA PHE A 143 -7.56 6.93 14.06
C PHE A 143 -7.22 6.00 15.24
N ASP A 144 -7.64 6.35 16.45
CA ASP A 144 -7.44 5.50 17.62
C ASP A 144 -8.25 4.19 17.52
N GLN A 145 -9.44 4.21 16.88
CA GLN A 145 -10.20 3.00 16.58
C GLN A 145 -9.51 2.16 15.51
N LEU A 146 -8.91 2.78 14.50
CA LEU A 146 -8.14 2.11 13.45
C LEU A 146 -6.92 1.38 14.03
N LEU A 147 -6.19 2.00 14.95
CA LEU A 147 -5.07 1.38 15.66
C LEU A 147 -5.52 0.35 16.71
N GLY A 148 -6.67 0.54 17.32
CA GLY A 148 -7.23 -0.37 18.31
C GLY A 148 -6.24 -0.67 19.44
N CYS A 149 -5.90 -1.96 19.63
CA CYS A 149 -4.96 -2.41 20.66
C CYS A 149 -3.49 -2.42 20.19
N TRP A 150 -3.19 -1.95 18.99
CA TRP A 150 -1.83 -1.86 18.48
C TRP A 150 -1.15 -0.60 19.00
N ASN A 151 0.09 -0.73 19.49
CA ASN A 151 0.86 0.42 19.95
C ASN A 151 1.40 1.24 18.78
N ALA A 152 1.77 0.57 17.71
CA ALA A 152 2.22 1.20 16.47
C ALA A 152 1.99 0.28 15.27
N VAL A 153 1.80 0.88 14.11
CA VAL A 153 1.90 0.22 12.81
C VAL A 153 3.06 0.82 12.05
N TYR A 154 3.78 -0.03 11.36
CA TYR A 154 4.90 0.31 10.51
C TYR A 154 4.63 -0.22 9.11
N SER A 155 4.87 0.57 8.10
CA SER A 155 4.75 0.13 6.71
C SER A 155 5.93 0.59 5.87
N PRO A 156 6.35 -0.20 4.87
CA PRO A 156 7.35 0.25 3.92
C PRO A 156 6.90 1.56 3.24
N ALA A 157 7.84 2.49 3.09
CA ALA A 157 7.64 3.73 2.36
C ALA A 157 8.13 3.59 0.91
N PRO A 158 7.54 4.30 -0.05
CA PRO A 158 8.15 4.45 -1.37
C PRO A 158 9.57 5.02 -1.24
N ILE A 159 10.53 4.51 -2.02
CA ILE A 159 11.97 4.74 -1.81
C ILE A 159 12.63 5.67 -2.82
N HIS A 160 12.05 5.87 -4.00
CA HIS A 160 12.67 6.67 -5.07
C HIS A 160 12.79 8.17 -4.75
N PHE A 161 12.15 8.64 -3.68
CA PHE A 161 12.21 10.03 -3.21
C PHE A 161 13.57 10.41 -2.58
N GLY A 162 14.68 9.91 -3.13
CA GLY A 162 16.02 10.17 -2.61
C GLY A 162 16.36 9.46 -1.30
N GLN A 163 15.53 8.50 -0.89
CA GLN A 163 15.74 7.71 0.31
C GLN A 163 16.47 6.40 0.01
N GLU A 164 17.18 5.87 0.99
CA GLU A 164 17.73 4.52 0.92
C GLU A 164 16.62 3.46 1.04
N ARG A 165 16.85 2.27 0.48
CA ARG A 165 15.96 1.11 0.67
C ARG A 165 15.79 0.76 2.14
N GLY A 166 14.69 0.09 2.47
CA GLY A 166 14.39 -0.33 3.82
C GLY A 166 13.88 0.79 4.71
N ARG A 167 13.41 1.88 4.15
CA ARG A 167 12.77 2.96 4.89
C ARG A 167 11.32 2.65 5.18
N TRP A 168 10.92 2.97 6.42
CA TRP A 168 9.59 2.70 6.94
C TRP A 168 8.92 3.96 7.47
N LEU A 169 7.61 3.99 7.36
CA LEU A 169 6.72 4.96 8.00
C LEU A 169 6.17 4.38 9.30
N THR A 170 5.82 5.24 10.25
CA THR A 170 5.24 4.80 11.53
C THR A 170 4.00 5.61 11.89
N TRP A 171 2.97 4.92 12.35
CA TRP A 171 1.77 5.49 12.94
C TRP A 171 1.60 4.94 14.35
N LYS A 172 1.41 5.82 15.33
CA LYS A 172 1.34 5.47 16.75
C LYS A 172 0.09 6.08 17.36
N THR A 173 -0.47 5.37 18.34
CA THR A 173 -1.52 5.97 19.17
C THR A 173 -0.96 7.10 20.02
N SER A 174 -1.80 8.09 20.29
CA SER A 174 -1.48 9.20 21.20
C SER A 174 -1.77 8.89 22.66
N GLY A 175 -2.43 7.77 22.95
CA GLY A 175 -2.87 7.39 24.29
C GLY A 175 -2.97 5.87 24.50
N GLU A 176 -3.51 5.47 25.65
CA GLU A 176 -3.84 4.06 25.90
C GLU A 176 -5.05 3.65 25.06
N SER A 177 -4.91 2.52 24.36
CA SER A 177 -5.99 1.97 23.55
C SER A 177 -7.16 1.50 24.43
N THR A 178 -8.37 1.92 24.06
CA THR A 178 -9.64 1.50 24.69
C THR A 178 -10.38 0.44 23.89
N TRP A 179 -9.75 -0.18 22.88
CA TRP A 179 -10.39 -1.19 22.06
C TRP A 179 -10.80 -2.42 22.87
N SER A 180 -12.10 -2.74 22.88
CA SER A 180 -12.69 -3.81 23.68
C SER A 180 -13.00 -5.10 22.89
N GLY A 181 -12.86 -5.09 21.55
CA GLY A 181 -13.19 -6.25 20.72
C GLY A 181 -14.66 -6.38 20.32
N ASP A 182 -15.57 -5.68 21.00
CA ASP A 182 -17.02 -5.86 20.88
C ASP A 182 -17.71 -4.71 20.12
N GLY A 183 -16.95 -3.90 19.41
CA GLY A 183 -17.45 -2.72 18.73
C GLY A 183 -18.14 -3.01 17.38
N ALA A 184 -18.97 -2.06 16.92
CA ALA A 184 -19.46 -2.04 15.56
C ALA A 184 -18.29 -2.05 14.56
N ALA A 185 -18.51 -2.59 13.35
CA ALA A 185 -17.50 -2.60 12.30
C ALA A 185 -16.89 -1.21 12.06
N PHE A 186 -15.64 -1.18 11.66
CA PHE A 186 -14.96 0.07 11.30
C PHE A 186 -15.70 0.77 10.16
N ASN A 187 -15.92 2.08 10.31
CA ASN A 187 -16.52 2.87 9.23
C ASN A 187 -15.40 3.41 8.34
N LEU A 188 -15.40 3.00 7.07
CA LEU A 188 -14.42 3.47 6.10
C LEU A 188 -14.58 4.98 5.88
N PRO A 189 -13.54 5.78 6.06
CA PRO A 189 -13.63 7.21 5.77
C PRO A 189 -13.99 7.45 4.30
N GLU A 190 -14.94 8.35 4.03
CA GLU A 190 -15.42 8.66 2.67
C GLU A 190 -14.26 9.01 1.70
N ALA A 191 -13.23 9.69 2.21
CA ALA A 191 -12.08 10.08 1.42
C ALA A 191 -11.08 8.94 1.16
N ALA A 192 -11.16 7.82 1.91
CA ALA A 192 -10.13 6.78 1.90
C ALA A 192 -9.90 6.18 0.51
N ALA A 193 -10.96 5.87 -0.22
CA ALA A 193 -10.85 5.29 -1.57
C ALA A 193 -10.12 6.21 -2.56
N LYS A 194 -10.41 7.52 -2.52
CA LYS A 194 -9.75 8.50 -3.39
C LYS A 194 -8.28 8.71 -3.02
N VAL A 195 -7.99 8.74 -1.72
CA VAL A 195 -6.61 8.86 -1.23
C VAL A 195 -5.84 7.60 -1.56
N GLN A 196 -6.43 6.43 -1.36
CA GLN A 196 -5.83 5.15 -1.68
C GLN A 196 -5.49 5.02 -3.18
N ALA A 197 -6.39 5.43 -4.07
CA ALA A 197 -6.12 5.42 -5.51
C ALA A 197 -4.87 6.26 -5.84
N ARG A 198 -4.76 7.46 -5.27
CA ARG A 198 -3.60 8.35 -5.46
C ARG A 198 -2.32 7.75 -4.89
N LEU A 199 -2.35 7.27 -3.65
CA LEU A 199 -1.17 6.66 -3.02
C LEU A 199 -0.81 5.34 -3.69
N GLY A 200 -1.78 4.56 -4.16
CA GLY A 200 -1.56 3.35 -4.94
C GLY A 200 -0.68 3.61 -6.16
N TRP A 201 -0.95 4.69 -6.91
CA TRP A 201 -0.10 5.09 -8.02
C TRP A 201 1.34 5.41 -7.59
N VAL A 202 1.51 6.10 -6.47
CA VAL A 202 2.85 6.44 -5.96
C VAL A 202 3.66 5.19 -5.63
N TYR A 203 3.05 4.21 -4.94
CA TYR A 203 3.71 2.94 -4.64
C TYR A 203 4.01 2.13 -5.91
N TRP A 204 3.09 2.11 -6.87
CA TRP A 204 3.31 1.41 -8.13
C TRP A 204 4.38 2.08 -9.00
N ILE A 205 4.41 3.41 -9.09
CA ILE A 205 5.48 4.15 -9.76
C ILE A 205 6.83 3.87 -9.10
N ASP A 206 6.88 3.73 -7.78
CA ASP A 206 8.11 3.37 -7.07
C ASP A 206 8.56 1.93 -7.37
N GLU A 207 7.64 0.97 -7.38
CA GLU A 207 7.92 -0.42 -7.75
C GLU A 207 8.48 -0.51 -9.18
N GLU A 208 7.89 0.23 -10.09
CA GLU A 208 8.21 0.23 -11.53
C GLU A 208 9.07 1.45 -11.97
N TYR A 209 9.84 1.98 -11.05
CA TYR A 209 10.57 3.24 -11.18
C TYR A 209 11.35 3.43 -12.48
N ALA A 210 11.96 2.35 -12.99
CA ALA A 210 12.71 2.37 -14.23
C ALA A 210 11.82 2.61 -15.46
N ALA A 211 10.62 2.03 -15.49
CA ALA A 211 9.66 2.19 -16.59
C ALA A 211 9.15 3.64 -16.68
N PHE A 212 9.05 4.31 -15.53
CA PHE A 212 8.64 5.72 -15.46
C PHE A 212 9.80 6.74 -15.65
N ASN A 213 10.96 6.28 -16.11
CA ASN A 213 12.12 7.15 -16.38
C ASN A 213 12.57 7.95 -15.13
N LYS A 214 12.55 7.31 -13.97
CA LYS A 214 13.04 7.86 -12.69
C LYS A 214 12.46 9.24 -12.39
N PRO A 215 11.17 9.35 -12.12
CA PRO A 215 10.53 10.64 -11.88
C PRO A 215 11.05 11.31 -10.60
N ASP A 216 10.96 12.62 -10.57
CA ASP A 216 11.15 13.43 -9.36
C ASP A 216 9.83 13.56 -8.57
N ASP A 217 9.93 13.85 -7.28
CA ASP A 217 8.79 13.92 -6.35
C ASP A 217 7.71 14.91 -6.79
N ASP A 218 8.10 16.03 -7.40
CA ASP A 218 7.19 17.06 -7.89
C ASP A 218 6.33 16.61 -9.08
N ARG A 219 6.78 15.57 -9.80
CA ARG A 219 6.06 15.00 -10.94
C ARG A 219 4.94 14.02 -10.54
N LEU A 220 4.99 13.45 -9.34
CA LEU A 220 4.11 12.35 -8.93
C LEU A 220 2.62 12.67 -8.99
N ASN A 221 2.24 13.92 -8.70
CA ASN A 221 0.84 14.33 -8.82
C ASN A 221 0.38 14.33 -10.28
N ASP A 222 1.17 14.93 -11.16
CA ASP A 222 0.86 15.01 -12.60
C ASP A 222 0.83 13.61 -13.22
N MET A 223 1.77 12.74 -12.84
CA MET A 223 1.82 11.35 -13.31
C MET A 223 0.59 10.56 -12.87
N ALA A 224 0.18 10.70 -11.63
CA ALA A 224 -1.03 10.05 -11.15
C ALA A 224 -2.28 10.57 -11.87
N ASP A 225 -2.36 11.87 -12.20
CA ASP A 225 -3.44 12.43 -13.00
C ASP A 225 -3.40 11.87 -14.45
N ASN A 226 -2.21 11.74 -15.04
CA ASN A 226 -2.04 11.13 -16.35
C ASN A 226 -2.46 9.65 -16.35
N LEU A 227 -2.09 8.87 -15.33
CA LEU A 227 -2.51 7.47 -15.16
C LEU A 227 -4.03 7.36 -15.01
N ASP A 228 -4.64 8.19 -14.17
CA ASP A 228 -6.10 8.25 -14.04
C ASP A 228 -6.79 8.59 -15.38
N MET A 229 -6.16 9.44 -16.20
CA MET A 229 -6.67 9.79 -17.53
C MET A 229 -6.59 8.59 -18.49
N LEU A 230 -5.52 7.78 -18.43
CA LEU A 230 -5.41 6.54 -19.22
C LEU A 230 -6.53 5.56 -18.85
N LEU A 231 -6.77 5.32 -17.55
CA LEU A 231 -7.86 4.46 -17.09
C LEU A 231 -9.23 4.94 -17.55
N LYS A 232 -9.52 6.25 -17.44
CA LYS A 232 -10.79 6.85 -17.89
C LYS A 232 -11.02 6.66 -19.40
N ASN A 233 -9.96 6.46 -20.17
CA ASN A 233 -10.01 6.25 -21.62
C ASN A 233 -9.79 4.78 -22.03
N ASN A 234 -10.05 3.84 -21.11
CA ASN A 234 -10.03 2.38 -21.30
C ASN A 234 -8.62 1.80 -21.56
N ILE A 235 -7.56 2.46 -21.10
CA ILE A 235 -6.20 1.92 -21.09
C ILE A 235 -5.88 1.54 -19.64
N TYR A 236 -6.16 0.28 -19.28
CA TYR A 236 -6.02 -0.25 -17.90
C TYR A 236 -5.13 -1.51 -17.81
N ASP A 237 -4.62 -1.99 -18.95
CA ASP A 237 -3.67 -3.09 -18.98
C ASP A 237 -2.31 -2.64 -18.44
N GLY A 238 -1.76 -3.39 -17.45
CA GLY A 238 -0.52 -3.04 -16.77
C GLY A 238 0.67 -2.91 -17.71
N ASP A 239 0.81 -3.82 -18.68
CA ASP A 239 1.90 -3.79 -19.66
C ASP A 239 1.80 -2.56 -20.57
N HIS A 240 0.58 -2.15 -20.93
CA HIS A 240 0.34 -0.92 -21.68
C HIS A 240 0.73 0.32 -20.87
N LEU A 241 0.35 0.36 -19.59
CA LEU A 241 0.71 1.47 -18.70
C LEU A 241 2.22 1.58 -18.51
N LEU A 242 2.93 0.45 -18.34
CA LEU A 242 4.38 0.43 -18.23
C LEU A 242 5.08 0.90 -19.52
N LYS A 243 4.61 0.48 -20.69
CA LYS A 243 5.12 0.97 -21.97
C LYS A 243 4.98 2.50 -22.11
N LEU A 244 3.90 3.06 -21.56
CA LEU A 244 3.63 4.49 -21.57
C LEU A 244 4.34 5.25 -20.42
N GLY A 245 5.13 4.62 -19.56
CA GLY A 245 5.71 5.22 -18.37
C GLY A 245 6.45 6.54 -18.64
N HIS A 246 7.24 6.61 -19.72
CA HIS A 246 7.94 7.85 -20.10
C HIS A 246 6.98 8.94 -20.61
N VAL A 247 5.86 8.57 -21.24
CA VAL A 247 4.80 9.51 -21.69
C VAL A 247 4.04 10.05 -20.47
N VAL A 248 3.74 9.17 -19.52
CA VAL A 248 3.08 9.51 -18.24
C VAL A 248 3.93 10.49 -17.43
N ASN A 249 5.26 10.35 -17.44
CA ASN A 249 6.20 11.29 -16.79
C ASN A 249 6.34 12.64 -17.55
N GLY A 250 5.68 12.79 -18.69
CA GLY A 250 5.59 14.04 -19.44
C GLY A 250 4.61 15.05 -18.80
N PRO A 251 4.35 16.18 -19.48
CA PRO A 251 3.38 17.17 -19.03
C PRO A 251 1.97 16.58 -18.88
N LEU A 252 1.11 17.26 -18.10
CA LEU A 252 -0.30 16.86 -17.93
C LEU A 252 -0.98 16.65 -19.29
N PHE A 253 -1.63 15.51 -19.49
CA PHE A 253 -2.31 15.15 -20.73
C PHE A 253 -3.41 16.16 -21.10
N GLU A 254 -4.12 16.69 -20.12
CA GLU A 254 -5.16 17.71 -20.32
C GLU A 254 -4.62 18.98 -21.01
N THR A 255 -3.34 19.27 -20.84
CA THR A 255 -2.69 20.44 -21.47
C THR A 255 -2.17 20.15 -22.87
N GLN A 256 -2.31 18.91 -23.37
CA GLN A 256 -1.77 18.46 -24.65
C GLN A 256 -2.89 18.05 -25.61
N PRO A 257 -3.35 18.95 -26.52
CA PRO A 257 -4.49 18.67 -27.39
C PRO A 257 -4.31 17.41 -28.26
N GLY A 258 -3.07 17.14 -28.71
CA GLY A 258 -2.76 15.94 -29.50
C GLY A 258 -2.96 14.64 -28.72
N ILE A 259 -2.47 14.59 -27.48
CA ILE A 259 -2.67 13.46 -26.58
C ILE A 259 -4.16 13.26 -26.28
N MET A 260 -4.88 14.35 -25.95
CA MET A 260 -6.31 14.29 -25.67
C MET A 260 -7.13 13.80 -26.87
N ALA A 261 -6.77 14.20 -28.09
CA ALA A 261 -7.44 13.71 -29.29
C ALA A 261 -7.25 12.19 -29.48
N ILE A 262 -6.06 11.65 -29.17
CA ILE A 262 -5.80 10.20 -29.22
C ILE A 262 -6.62 9.50 -28.13
N LEU A 263 -6.60 9.97 -26.90
CA LEU A 263 -7.30 9.35 -25.76
C LEU A 263 -8.81 9.31 -25.99
N GLN A 264 -9.40 10.39 -26.51
CA GLN A 264 -10.83 10.51 -26.77
C GLN A 264 -11.29 9.85 -28.07
N SER A 265 -10.37 9.32 -28.89
CA SER A 265 -10.73 8.59 -30.11
C SER A 265 -11.56 7.34 -29.78
N LYS A 266 -12.23 6.80 -30.80
CA LYS A 266 -12.97 5.52 -30.69
C LYS A 266 -12.08 4.29 -30.91
N ASP A 267 -10.77 4.50 -31.05
CA ASP A 267 -9.82 3.43 -31.30
C ASP A 267 -9.75 2.47 -30.09
N GLU A 268 -9.37 1.24 -30.34
CA GLU A 268 -9.09 0.27 -29.29
C GLU A 268 -7.85 0.67 -28.46
N SER A 269 -7.76 0.17 -27.22
CA SER A 269 -6.72 0.56 -26.26
C SER A 269 -5.31 0.41 -26.83
N PHE A 270 -5.01 -0.71 -27.48
CA PHE A 270 -3.67 -0.96 -28.05
C PHE A 270 -3.30 0.03 -29.17
N ILE A 271 -4.28 0.44 -30.02
CA ILE A 271 -4.06 1.46 -31.05
C ILE A 271 -3.77 2.82 -30.43
N LYS A 272 -4.51 3.17 -29.37
CA LYS A 272 -4.24 4.41 -28.62
C LYS A 272 -2.83 4.40 -28.02
N VAL A 273 -2.39 3.28 -27.44
CA VAL A 273 -1.04 3.12 -26.87
C VAL A 273 0.02 3.37 -27.95
N ASP A 274 -0.09 2.71 -29.11
CA ASP A 274 0.88 2.89 -30.20
C ASP A 274 0.94 4.36 -30.66
N ARG A 275 -0.20 5.02 -30.86
CA ARG A 275 -0.26 6.43 -31.25
C ARG A 275 0.30 7.38 -30.19
N LEU A 276 0.13 7.08 -28.90
CA LEU A 276 0.72 7.86 -27.82
C LEU A 276 2.24 7.74 -27.82
N LEU A 277 2.78 6.54 -28.07
CA LEU A 277 4.22 6.30 -28.19
C LEU A 277 4.81 7.04 -29.40
N GLU A 278 4.15 6.99 -30.56
CA GLU A 278 4.56 7.73 -31.78
C GLU A 278 4.57 9.24 -31.52
N SER A 279 3.51 9.77 -30.89
CA SER A 279 3.41 11.20 -30.56
C SER A 279 4.54 11.67 -29.63
N ALA A 280 4.91 10.87 -28.64
CA ALA A 280 6.01 11.18 -27.74
C ALA A 280 7.38 11.16 -28.44
N ALA A 281 7.60 10.21 -29.36
CA ALA A 281 8.84 10.13 -30.14
C ALA A 281 9.04 11.36 -31.04
N VAL A 282 7.97 11.90 -31.62
CA VAL A 282 8.01 13.13 -32.43
C VAL A 282 8.33 14.37 -31.61
N ALA A 283 7.86 14.43 -30.37
CA ALA A 283 8.09 15.59 -29.49
C ALA A 283 9.53 15.66 -28.93
N GLN A 284 10.30 14.57 -29.01
CA GLN A 284 11.70 14.50 -28.54
C GLN A 284 12.74 14.80 -29.62
N ASN A 285 12.33 14.91 -30.89
CA ASN A 285 13.17 15.29 -32.05
C ASN A 285 12.98 16.77 -32.41
#